data_d7255dd7787c0c4b4bf31de83e9882fc
#
_entry.id   d7255dd7787c0c4b4bf31de83e9882fc
#
_cell.length_a   1.000
_cell.length_b   1.000
_cell.length_c   1.000
_cell.angle_alpha   90.00
_cell.angle_beta   90.00
_cell.angle_gamma   90.00
#
_symmetry.space_group_name_H-M   'P 1'
#
loop_
_entity.id
_entity.type
_entity.pdbx_description
1 polymer ?
#
loop_
_entity_poly.entity_id
_entity_poly.type
_entity_poly.pdbx_seq_one_letter_code
_entity_poly.pdbx_strand_id
1 'polypeptide(L)'
;MLTIILDWFYILFTTFCMGFAFSCFAEKVLHYRLRRMESVIVAGLVAAGVYAQVFSLFYRVGLEANILLVLACLAACIVLGRRMRDFLGEVSGNRSLMYGIGVLLLFLAWSYFTSRGYLVPDMDIYHGQSIRWIEEYGAVKGLGLLHNRFGYNSSIFAVSALYGMRFLGGPSLHGVNGLIAFVLSVMALDLGKCFYR
;
A
#
# COMPACT_ATOMS: atom_id res chain seq x y z
N MET A 1 -1.04 -10.45 14.75
CA MET A 1 -2.29 -10.08 14.09
C MET A 1 -2.68 -8.62 14.32
N LEU A 2 -2.80 -8.13 15.56
CA LEU A 2 -3.16 -6.73 15.83
C LEU A 2 -2.21 -5.73 15.13
N THR A 3 -0.90 -5.97 15.20
CA THR A 3 0.13 -5.13 14.55
C THR A 3 -0.09 -5.04 13.04
N ILE A 4 -0.38 -6.16 12.38
CA ILE A 4 -0.68 -6.19 10.92
C ILE A 4 -1.97 -5.43 10.63
N ILE A 5 -3.00 -5.56 11.46
CA ILE A 5 -4.26 -4.81 11.29
C ILE A 5 -4.02 -3.30 11.39
N LEU A 6 -3.25 -2.85 12.38
CA LEU A 6 -2.92 -1.42 12.54
C LEU A 6 -2.08 -0.90 11.37
N ASP A 7 -1.09 -1.67 10.93
CA ASP A 7 -0.30 -1.36 9.74
C ASP A 7 -1.19 -1.26 8.49
N TRP A 8 -2.11 -2.18 8.29
CA TRP A 8 -3.03 -2.15 7.16
C TRP A 8 -3.98 -0.95 7.18
N PHE A 9 -4.46 -0.53 8.36
CA PHE A 9 -5.23 0.72 8.43
C PHE A 9 -4.39 1.93 8.02
N TYR A 10 -3.13 1.98 8.42
CA TYR A 10 -2.21 3.04 8.00
C TYR A 10 -1.96 2.99 6.49
N ILE A 11 -1.66 1.82 5.92
CA ILE A 11 -1.46 1.65 4.47
C ILE A 11 -2.73 2.04 3.70
N LEU A 12 -3.90 1.55 4.12
CA LEU A 12 -5.18 1.87 3.46
C LEU A 12 -5.49 3.37 3.52
N PHE A 13 -5.24 4.03 4.64
CA PHE A 13 -5.43 5.47 4.78
C PHE A 13 -4.52 6.26 3.83
N THR A 14 -3.22 5.97 3.86
CA THR A 14 -2.24 6.71 3.05
C THR A 14 -2.42 6.44 1.56
N THR A 15 -2.66 5.19 1.17
CA THR A 15 -2.93 4.83 -0.23
C THR A 15 -4.26 5.39 -0.72
N PHE A 16 -5.29 5.45 0.12
CA PHE A 16 -6.53 6.13 -0.22
C PHE A 16 -6.30 7.61 -0.50
N CYS A 17 -5.60 8.33 0.38
CA CYS A 17 -5.32 9.76 0.19
C CYS A 17 -4.52 10.02 -1.09
N MET A 18 -3.43 9.27 -1.31
CA MET A 18 -2.59 9.41 -2.50
C MET A 18 -3.33 9.04 -3.79
N GLY A 19 -4.04 7.92 -3.77
CA GLY A 19 -4.80 7.44 -4.92
C GLY A 19 -5.99 8.34 -5.27
N PHE A 20 -6.64 8.91 -4.27
CA PHE A 20 -7.72 9.87 -4.50
C PHE A 20 -7.18 11.19 -5.07
N ALA A 21 -6.05 11.70 -4.55
CA ALA A 21 -5.38 12.87 -5.12
C ALA A 21 -4.95 12.61 -6.57
N PHE A 22 -4.38 11.44 -6.85
CA PHE A 22 -4.06 11.00 -8.21
C PHE A 22 -5.32 10.90 -9.10
N SER A 23 -6.43 10.35 -8.59
CA SER A 23 -7.70 10.29 -9.32
C SER A 23 -8.24 11.66 -9.69
N CYS A 24 -8.14 12.64 -8.77
CA CYS A 24 -8.52 14.03 -9.05
C CYS A 24 -7.62 14.69 -10.10
N PHE A 25 -6.32 14.39 -10.08
CA PHE A 25 -5.37 14.84 -11.10
C PHE A 25 -5.69 14.21 -12.47
N ALA A 26 -5.90 12.89 -12.51
CA ALA A 26 -6.27 12.17 -13.72
C ALA A 26 -7.60 12.65 -14.31
N GLU A 27 -8.59 12.96 -13.48
CA GLU A 27 -9.87 13.55 -13.90
C GLU A 27 -9.64 14.89 -14.60
N LYS A 28 -8.76 15.73 -14.06
CA LYS A 28 -8.46 17.06 -14.63
C LYS A 28 -7.68 16.98 -15.94
N VAL A 29 -6.74 16.04 -16.07
CA VAL A 29 -5.80 15.96 -17.20
C VAL A 29 -6.26 14.97 -18.27
N LEU A 30 -6.77 13.82 -17.85
CA LEU A 30 -7.14 12.70 -18.72
C LEU A 30 -8.66 12.57 -18.89
N HIS A 31 -9.46 13.40 -18.21
CA HIS A 31 -10.93 13.33 -18.18
C HIS A 31 -11.43 11.94 -17.73
N TYR A 32 -10.65 11.24 -16.90
CA TYR A 32 -10.94 9.92 -16.39
C TYR A 32 -10.94 9.88 -14.86
N ARG A 33 -12.07 9.50 -14.25
CA ARG A 33 -12.25 9.40 -12.80
C ARG A 33 -12.30 7.93 -12.35
N LEU A 34 -11.52 7.59 -11.34
CA LEU A 34 -11.63 6.30 -10.67
C LEU A 34 -12.91 6.27 -9.82
N ARG A 35 -13.77 5.26 -10.05
CA ARG A 35 -15.09 5.15 -9.40
C ARG A 35 -15.16 4.06 -8.34
N ARG A 36 -14.15 3.21 -8.24
CA ARG A 36 -14.11 2.08 -7.31
C ARG A 36 -13.07 2.30 -6.24
N MET A 37 -13.39 1.93 -4.98
CA MET A 37 -12.48 2.06 -3.86
C MET A 37 -11.17 1.31 -4.09
N GLU A 38 -11.25 0.05 -4.53
CA GLU A 38 -10.10 -0.79 -4.79
C GLU A 38 -9.19 -0.21 -5.88
N SER A 39 -9.75 0.41 -6.92
CA SER A 39 -8.97 1.10 -7.96
C SER A 39 -8.23 2.32 -7.40
N VAL A 40 -8.86 3.07 -6.49
CA VAL A 40 -8.22 4.19 -5.80
C VAL A 40 -7.08 3.68 -4.90
N ILE A 41 -7.28 2.59 -4.15
CA ILE A 41 -6.24 1.99 -3.31
C ILE A 41 -5.06 1.50 -4.15
N VAL A 42 -5.32 0.81 -5.27
CA VAL A 42 -4.25 0.34 -6.19
C VAL A 42 -3.48 1.52 -6.77
N ALA A 43 -4.16 2.57 -7.23
CA ALA A 43 -3.50 3.79 -7.72
C ALA A 43 -2.64 4.44 -6.61
N GLY A 44 -3.12 4.43 -5.38
CA GLY A 44 -2.38 4.92 -4.21
C GLY A 44 -1.16 4.06 -3.88
N LEU A 45 -1.25 2.74 -4.00
CA LEU A 45 -0.10 1.83 -3.84
C LEU A 45 0.98 2.12 -4.89
N VAL A 46 0.58 2.34 -6.14
CA VAL A 46 1.52 2.73 -7.21
C VAL A 46 2.15 4.08 -6.90
N ALA A 47 1.36 5.09 -6.49
CA ALA A 47 1.87 6.40 -6.12
C ALA A 47 2.82 6.34 -4.92
N ALA A 48 2.51 5.54 -3.89
CA ALA A 48 3.38 5.28 -2.75
C ALA A 48 4.68 4.58 -3.17
N GLY A 49 4.60 3.66 -4.15
CA GLY A 49 5.77 3.00 -4.72
C GLY A 49 6.70 3.97 -5.43
N VAL A 50 6.16 4.84 -6.29
CA VAL A 50 6.94 5.89 -6.96
C VAL A 50 7.55 6.83 -5.93
N TYR A 51 6.76 7.27 -4.93
CA TYR A 51 7.24 8.11 -3.85
C TYR A 51 8.41 7.45 -3.09
N ALA A 52 8.26 6.21 -2.65
CA ALA A 52 9.27 5.49 -1.90
C ALA A 52 10.55 5.26 -2.72
N GLN A 53 10.41 4.92 -4.01
CA GLN A 53 11.56 4.78 -4.91
C GLN A 53 12.31 6.09 -5.10
N VAL A 54 11.61 7.18 -5.41
CA VAL A 54 12.24 8.49 -5.58
C VAL A 54 12.90 8.94 -4.27
N PHE A 55 12.21 8.77 -3.13
CA PHE A 55 12.77 9.11 -1.83
C PHE A 55 14.03 8.32 -1.51
N SER A 56 14.05 7.02 -1.84
CA SER A 56 15.20 6.13 -1.59
C SER A 56 16.46 6.54 -2.33
N LEU A 57 16.35 7.27 -3.45
CA LEU A 57 17.52 7.78 -4.19
C LEU A 57 18.31 8.84 -3.41
N PHE A 58 17.67 9.52 -2.47
CA PHE A 58 18.24 10.64 -1.73
C PHE A 58 18.47 10.33 -0.26
N TYR A 59 17.62 9.47 0.31
CA TYR A 59 17.66 9.17 1.74
C TYR A 59 17.05 7.80 2.06
N ARG A 60 17.31 7.30 3.28
CA ARG A 60 16.69 6.06 3.80
C ARG A 60 15.17 6.18 3.88
N VAL A 61 14.47 5.09 3.57
CA VAL A 61 13.00 5.05 3.62
C VAL A 61 12.55 4.60 5.01
N GLY A 62 12.46 5.55 5.92
CA GLY A 62 12.14 5.33 7.33
C GLY A 62 11.15 6.36 7.87
N LEU A 63 11.44 6.87 9.08
CA LEU A 63 10.59 7.83 9.79
C LEU A 63 10.35 9.10 8.95
N GLU A 64 11.41 9.66 8.36
CA GLU A 64 11.35 10.90 7.61
C GLU A 64 10.44 10.78 6.37
N ALA A 65 10.53 9.66 5.66
CA ALA A 65 9.64 9.36 4.54
C ALA A 65 8.18 9.26 5.01
N ASN A 66 7.94 8.62 6.13
CA ASN A 66 6.58 8.48 6.69
C ASN A 66 6.01 9.81 7.20
N ILE A 67 6.82 10.67 7.83
CA ILE A 67 6.39 12.02 8.23
C ILE A 67 5.93 12.82 7.01
N LEU A 68 6.73 12.86 5.95
CA LEU A 68 6.37 13.58 4.72
C LEU A 68 5.13 12.98 4.05
N LEU A 69 5.00 11.65 4.03
CA LEU A 69 3.82 10.96 3.52
C LEU A 69 2.56 11.38 4.30
N VAL A 70 2.62 11.37 5.64
CA VAL A 70 1.50 11.76 6.49
C VAL A 70 1.14 13.23 6.27
N LEU A 71 2.12 14.12 6.20
CA LEU A 71 1.88 15.55 5.91
C LEU A 71 1.20 15.73 4.55
N ALA A 72 1.64 15.01 3.52
CA ALA A 72 0.99 15.03 2.20
C ALA A 72 -0.46 14.51 2.25
N CYS A 73 -0.72 13.43 3.02
CA CYS A 73 -2.06 12.91 3.23
C CYS A 73 -2.96 13.90 3.98
N LEU A 74 -2.44 14.56 5.02
CA LEU A 74 -3.18 15.60 5.74
C LEU A 74 -3.52 16.77 4.82
N ALA A 75 -2.57 17.25 4.02
CA ALA A 75 -2.82 18.28 3.03
C ALA A 75 -3.90 17.86 2.02
N ALA A 76 -3.84 16.62 1.52
CA ALA A 76 -4.87 16.07 0.64
C ALA A 76 -6.26 16.03 1.33
N CYS A 77 -6.33 15.64 2.60
CA CYS A 77 -7.56 15.66 3.39
C CYS A 77 -8.12 17.07 3.55
N ILE A 78 -7.27 18.07 3.78
CA ILE A 78 -7.71 19.49 3.92
C ILE A 78 -8.25 20.00 2.58
N VAL A 79 -7.53 19.77 1.47
CA VAL A 79 -7.88 20.33 0.16
C VAL A 79 -9.02 19.55 -0.51
N LEU A 80 -9.01 18.22 -0.40
CA LEU A 80 -9.94 17.33 -1.12
C LEU A 80 -11.01 16.70 -0.22
N GLY A 81 -11.05 17.02 1.06
CA GLY A 81 -11.86 16.32 2.06
C GLY A 81 -13.36 16.27 1.76
N ARG A 82 -13.94 17.33 1.16
CA ARG A 82 -15.34 17.30 0.71
C ARG A 82 -15.54 16.26 -0.39
N ARG A 83 -14.70 16.29 -1.42
CA ARG A 83 -14.75 15.32 -2.55
C ARG A 83 -14.49 13.89 -2.10
N MET A 84 -13.59 13.68 -1.12
CA MET A 84 -13.35 12.36 -0.50
C MET A 84 -14.59 11.84 0.21
N ARG A 85 -15.28 12.70 0.98
CA ARG A 85 -16.52 12.34 1.68
C ARG A 85 -17.62 11.96 0.71
N ASP A 86 -17.83 12.75 -0.35
CA ASP A 86 -18.82 12.48 -1.38
C ASP A 86 -18.55 11.14 -2.08
N PHE A 87 -17.28 10.89 -2.42
CA PHE A 87 -16.85 9.61 -2.99
C PHE A 87 -17.12 8.42 -2.05
N LEU A 88 -16.79 8.56 -0.76
CA LEU A 88 -17.07 7.51 0.23
C LEU A 88 -18.57 7.26 0.37
N GLY A 89 -19.40 8.30 0.32
CA GLY A 89 -20.85 8.19 0.30
C GLY A 89 -21.37 7.45 -0.92
N GLU A 90 -20.87 7.78 -2.12
CA GLU A 90 -21.21 7.08 -3.38
C GLU A 90 -20.87 5.59 -3.31
N VAL A 91 -19.66 5.26 -2.82
CA VAL A 91 -19.19 3.86 -2.73
C VAL A 91 -19.96 3.08 -1.67
N SER A 92 -20.28 3.69 -0.53
CA SER A 92 -21.00 3.05 0.59
C SER A 92 -22.48 2.83 0.29
N GLY A 93 -23.15 3.80 -0.33
CA GLY A 93 -24.59 3.77 -0.55
C GLY A 93 -25.10 2.62 -1.44
N ASN A 94 -24.22 2.04 -2.26
CA ASN A 94 -24.55 0.95 -3.19
C ASN A 94 -24.17 -0.46 -2.69
N ARG A 95 -23.72 -0.60 -1.44
CA ARG A 95 -23.18 -1.87 -0.92
C ARG A 95 -24.19 -2.54 0.01
N SER A 96 -24.48 -3.84 -0.24
CA SER A 96 -25.31 -4.63 0.66
C SER A 96 -24.56 -4.99 1.96
N LEU A 97 -25.30 -5.23 3.04
CA LEU A 97 -24.74 -5.72 4.31
C LEU A 97 -23.91 -7.00 4.11
N MET A 98 -24.41 -7.93 3.30
CA MET A 98 -23.71 -9.17 2.99
C MET A 98 -22.36 -8.94 2.32
N TYR A 99 -22.26 -7.95 1.45
CA TYR A 99 -20.99 -7.56 0.86
C TYR A 99 -20.01 -7.04 1.94
N GLY A 100 -20.50 -6.19 2.83
CA GLY A 100 -19.68 -5.67 3.94
C GLY A 100 -19.15 -6.79 4.84
N ILE A 101 -20.00 -7.78 5.17
CA ILE A 101 -19.58 -8.98 5.93
C ILE A 101 -18.52 -9.76 5.15
N GLY A 102 -18.70 -9.98 3.85
CA GLY A 102 -17.73 -10.68 3.01
C GLY A 102 -16.37 -9.99 2.99
N VAL A 103 -16.36 -8.66 2.82
CA VAL A 103 -15.12 -7.85 2.86
C VAL A 103 -14.45 -7.93 4.24
N LEU A 104 -15.23 -7.87 5.33
CA LEU A 104 -14.70 -8.01 6.68
C LEU A 104 -14.07 -9.39 6.92
N LEU A 105 -14.73 -10.46 6.48
CA LEU A 105 -14.20 -11.82 6.60
C LEU A 105 -12.89 -11.98 5.80
N LEU A 106 -12.82 -11.44 4.59
CA LEU A 106 -11.61 -11.44 3.79
C LEU A 106 -10.48 -10.64 4.47
N PHE A 107 -10.81 -9.47 5.03
CA PHE A 107 -9.85 -8.65 5.77
C PHE A 107 -9.26 -9.41 6.96
N LEU A 108 -10.11 -10.05 7.77
CA LEU A 108 -9.68 -10.84 8.92
C LEU A 108 -8.88 -12.09 8.50
N ALA A 109 -9.31 -12.80 7.46
CA ALA A 109 -8.61 -13.97 6.95
C ALA A 109 -7.21 -13.59 6.43
N TRP A 110 -7.10 -12.61 5.55
CA TRP A 110 -5.81 -12.18 5.01
C TRP A 110 -4.89 -11.58 6.07
N SER A 111 -5.43 -10.79 7.04
CA SER A 111 -4.63 -10.28 8.15
C SER A 111 -4.11 -11.38 9.05
N TYR A 112 -4.91 -12.44 9.28
CA TYR A 112 -4.50 -13.62 10.03
C TYR A 112 -3.37 -14.36 9.29
N PHE A 113 -3.55 -14.71 8.02
CA PHE A 113 -2.52 -15.40 7.23
C PHE A 113 -1.22 -14.58 7.14
N THR A 114 -1.32 -13.28 6.90
CA THR A 114 -0.15 -12.37 6.86
C THR A 114 0.57 -12.35 8.21
N SER A 115 -0.18 -12.36 9.32
CA SER A 115 0.41 -12.34 10.67
C SER A 115 1.13 -13.61 11.07
N ARG A 116 0.84 -14.74 10.42
CA ARG A 116 1.52 -16.02 10.67
C ARG A 116 2.91 -16.07 10.03
N GLY A 117 3.17 -15.18 9.09
CA GLY A 117 4.40 -15.16 8.30
C GLY A 117 4.51 -16.41 7.42
N TYR A 118 4.70 -16.22 6.13
CA TYR A 118 5.06 -17.32 5.24
C TYR A 118 6.50 -17.09 4.80
N LEU A 119 7.40 -17.95 5.29
CA LEU A 119 8.81 -17.91 4.92
C LEU A 119 8.96 -18.53 3.53
N VAL A 120 9.11 -17.68 2.54
CA VAL A 120 9.60 -18.10 1.23
C VAL A 120 11.12 -18.08 1.30
N PRO A 121 11.84 -19.10 0.82
CA PRO A 121 13.32 -19.12 0.87
C PRO A 121 13.98 -17.85 0.35
N ASP A 122 13.43 -17.24 -0.68
CA ASP A 122 13.92 -15.97 -1.26
C ASP A 122 13.81 -14.78 -0.29
N MET A 123 12.90 -14.82 0.68
CA MET A 123 12.77 -13.78 1.71
C MET A 123 14.04 -13.69 2.56
N ASP A 124 14.56 -14.82 3.02
CA ASP A 124 15.77 -14.89 3.85
C ASP A 124 17.03 -14.61 3.03
N ILE A 125 17.04 -15.00 1.75
CA ILE A 125 18.24 -14.88 0.89
C ILE A 125 18.48 -13.44 0.45
N TYR A 126 17.46 -12.73 -0.09
CA TYR A 126 17.68 -11.40 -0.65
C TYR A 126 16.52 -10.41 -0.52
N HIS A 127 15.23 -10.84 -0.44
CA HIS A 127 14.11 -9.90 -0.38
C HIS A 127 14.15 -9.07 0.92
N GLY A 128 14.22 -9.73 2.07
CA GLY A 128 14.29 -9.07 3.37
C GLY A 128 15.52 -8.19 3.50
N GLN A 129 16.67 -8.65 2.98
CA GLN A 129 17.89 -7.86 2.97
C GLN A 129 17.79 -6.63 2.06
N SER A 130 17.18 -6.76 0.87
CA SER A 130 16.95 -5.63 -0.04
C SER A 130 16.07 -4.56 0.60
N ILE A 131 14.98 -4.98 1.26
CA ILE A 131 14.09 -4.07 2.00
C ILE A 131 14.87 -3.37 3.12
N ARG A 132 15.65 -4.12 3.89
CA ARG A 132 16.46 -3.59 4.99
C ARG A 132 17.50 -2.57 4.53
N TRP A 133 18.17 -2.80 3.40
CA TRP A 133 19.09 -1.81 2.82
C TRP A 133 18.36 -0.49 2.51
N ILE A 134 17.16 -0.56 1.95
CA ILE A 134 16.36 0.63 1.65
C ILE A 134 15.91 1.35 2.93
N GLU A 135 15.51 0.60 3.97
CA GLU A 135 15.11 1.17 5.27
C GLU A 135 16.27 1.87 6.00
N GLU A 136 17.49 1.35 5.89
CA GLU A 136 18.65 1.84 6.64
C GLU A 136 19.49 2.86 5.86
N TYR A 137 19.61 2.70 4.54
CA TYR A 137 20.57 3.47 3.73
C TYR A 137 19.94 4.10 2.47
N GLY A 138 18.74 3.73 2.08
CA GLY A 138 18.19 4.10 0.78
C GLY A 138 18.77 3.27 -0.36
N ALA A 139 18.89 3.88 -1.55
CA ALA A 139 19.43 3.22 -2.72
C ALA A 139 20.96 3.22 -2.68
N VAL A 140 21.55 2.06 -2.35
CA VAL A 140 23.01 1.89 -2.28
C VAL A 140 23.55 1.40 -3.62
N LYS A 141 24.53 2.14 -4.17
CA LYS A 141 25.20 1.76 -5.42
C LYS A 141 26.12 0.55 -5.18
N GLY A 142 26.14 -0.37 -6.14
CA GLY A 142 27.08 -1.49 -6.12
C GLY A 142 26.62 -2.72 -5.34
N LEU A 143 25.42 -2.75 -4.75
CA LEU A 143 24.90 -3.94 -4.06
C LEU A 143 24.88 -5.19 -4.95
N GLY A 144 24.62 -5.04 -6.24
CA GLY A 144 24.68 -6.14 -7.21
C GLY A 144 26.07 -6.79 -7.35
N LEU A 145 27.15 -6.09 -6.93
CA LEU A 145 28.51 -6.64 -6.91
C LEU A 145 28.73 -7.58 -5.70
N LEU A 146 27.98 -7.37 -4.59
CA LEU A 146 28.02 -8.26 -3.43
C LEU A 146 27.27 -9.56 -3.72
N HIS A 147 26.09 -9.43 -4.32
CA HIS A 147 25.27 -10.55 -4.73
C HIS A 147 24.37 -10.11 -5.88
N ASN A 148 24.39 -10.87 -7.00
CA ASN A 148 23.67 -10.51 -8.22
C ASN A 148 22.15 -10.28 -8.04
N ARG A 149 21.52 -10.97 -7.09
CA ARG A 149 20.08 -10.79 -6.78
C ARG A 149 19.75 -9.44 -6.13
N PHE A 150 20.73 -8.74 -5.53
CA PHE A 150 20.53 -7.37 -5.06
C PHE A 150 20.45 -6.34 -6.21
N GLY A 151 20.79 -6.75 -7.42
CA GLY A 151 20.56 -5.96 -8.62
C GLY A 151 19.09 -5.93 -9.08
N TYR A 152 18.21 -6.76 -8.52
CA TYR A 152 16.78 -6.73 -8.78
C TYR A 152 16.14 -5.53 -8.06
N ASN A 153 16.05 -4.42 -8.76
CA ASN A 153 15.46 -3.19 -8.24
C ASN A 153 13.93 -3.22 -8.36
N SER A 154 13.28 -4.05 -7.56
CA SER A 154 11.82 -4.16 -7.55
C SER A 154 11.19 -3.03 -6.73
N SER A 155 10.20 -2.34 -7.33
CA SER A 155 9.43 -1.29 -6.65
C SER A 155 8.71 -1.77 -5.39
N ILE A 156 8.36 -3.04 -5.33
CA ILE A 156 7.71 -3.63 -4.15
C ILE A 156 8.62 -3.59 -2.91
N PHE A 157 9.95 -3.63 -3.06
CA PHE A 157 10.87 -3.52 -1.95
C PHE A 157 10.85 -2.12 -1.35
N ALA A 158 10.77 -1.08 -2.17
CA ALA A 158 10.65 0.30 -1.69
C ALA A 158 9.31 0.54 -0.98
N VAL A 159 8.21 0.00 -1.50
CA VAL A 159 6.89 0.05 -0.82
C VAL A 159 6.93 -0.71 0.51
N SER A 160 7.56 -1.89 0.52
CA SER A 160 7.69 -2.69 1.74
C SER A 160 8.58 -2.00 2.78
N ALA A 161 9.62 -1.28 2.37
CA ALA A 161 10.44 -0.46 3.24
C ALA A 161 9.66 0.74 3.82
N LEU A 162 8.84 1.40 2.99
CA LEU A 162 8.00 2.52 3.44
C LEU A 162 7.03 2.12 4.55
N TYR A 163 6.43 0.93 4.43
CA TYR A 163 5.45 0.38 5.37
C TYR A 163 6.03 -0.67 6.33
N GLY A 164 7.34 -0.82 6.37
CA GLY A 164 8.02 -1.78 7.25
C GLY A 164 7.96 -1.41 8.74
N MET A 165 7.68 -0.15 9.07
CA MET A 165 7.57 0.38 10.44
C MET A 165 8.78 0.08 11.36
N ARG A 166 9.93 -0.29 10.78
CA ARG A 166 11.14 -0.62 11.54
C ARG A 166 11.64 0.52 12.43
N PHE A 167 11.41 1.76 12.03
CA PHE A 167 11.77 2.95 12.79
C PHE A 167 11.04 3.06 14.16
N LEU A 168 10.00 2.25 14.41
CA LEU A 168 9.35 2.13 15.71
C LEU A 168 10.11 1.22 16.69
N GLY A 169 11.29 0.70 16.30
CA GLY A 169 12.17 -0.12 17.16
C GLY A 169 11.86 -1.62 17.15
N GLY A 170 10.98 -2.08 16.26
CA GLY A 170 10.64 -3.50 16.05
C GLY A 170 11.27 -4.09 14.77
N PRO A 171 11.00 -5.37 14.48
CA PRO A 171 11.32 -5.96 13.18
C PRO A 171 10.44 -5.33 12.10
N SER A 172 10.93 -5.32 10.84
CA SER A 172 10.16 -4.83 9.69
C SER A 172 8.88 -5.65 9.52
N LEU A 173 7.77 -4.95 9.32
CA LEU A 173 6.50 -5.59 9.01
C LEU A 173 6.45 -5.89 7.50
N HIS A 174 6.05 -7.10 7.14
CA HIS A 174 5.91 -7.53 5.74
C HIS A 174 4.42 -7.65 5.35
N GLY A 175 3.64 -6.60 5.69
CA GLY A 175 2.18 -6.57 5.52
C GLY A 175 1.69 -6.29 4.10
N VAL A 176 2.50 -5.66 3.25
CA VAL A 176 2.08 -5.11 1.94
C VAL A 176 1.53 -6.18 0.99
N ASN A 177 2.22 -7.32 0.85
CA ASN A 177 1.79 -8.39 -0.07
C ASN A 177 0.44 -8.99 0.35
N GLY A 178 0.22 -9.17 1.65
CA GLY A 178 -1.08 -9.64 2.17
C GLY A 178 -2.19 -8.62 1.93
N LEU A 179 -1.90 -7.33 2.07
CA LEU A 179 -2.85 -6.27 1.74
C LEU A 179 -3.20 -6.25 0.25
N ILE A 180 -2.22 -6.43 -0.65
CA ILE A 180 -2.47 -6.54 -2.09
C ILE A 180 -3.39 -7.73 -2.37
N ALA A 181 -3.13 -8.89 -1.76
CA ALA A 181 -3.98 -10.07 -1.91
C ALA A 181 -5.42 -9.81 -1.41
N PHE A 182 -5.57 -9.11 -0.29
CA PHE A 182 -6.88 -8.67 0.21
C PHE A 182 -7.58 -7.76 -0.81
N VAL A 183 -6.93 -6.71 -1.32
CA VAL A 183 -7.51 -5.78 -2.30
C VAL A 183 -7.92 -6.51 -3.58
N LEU A 184 -7.08 -7.42 -4.10
CA LEU A 184 -7.41 -8.24 -5.27
C LEU A 184 -8.61 -9.16 -5.00
N SER A 185 -8.73 -9.71 -3.80
CA SER A 185 -9.89 -10.54 -3.41
C SER A 185 -11.18 -9.71 -3.38
N VAL A 186 -11.13 -8.45 -2.91
CA VAL A 186 -12.27 -7.52 -2.97
C VAL A 186 -12.62 -7.17 -4.41
N MET A 187 -11.62 -6.93 -5.27
CA MET A 187 -11.87 -6.71 -6.71
C MET A 187 -12.53 -7.91 -7.36
N ALA A 188 -12.12 -9.13 -7.03
CA ALA A 188 -12.71 -10.36 -7.54
C ALA A 188 -14.18 -10.51 -7.10
N LEU A 189 -14.51 -10.16 -5.85
CA LEU A 189 -15.90 -10.12 -5.38
C LEU A 189 -16.77 -9.14 -6.17
N ASP A 190 -16.23 -7.98 -6.48
CA ASP A 190 -16.94 -6.97 -7.26
C ASP A 190 -17.16 -7.38 -8.73
N LEU A 191 -16.16 -8.01 -9.33
CA LEU A 191 -16.30 -8.59 -10.67
C LEU A 191 -17.33 -9.71 -10.70
N GLY A 192 -17.32 -10.61 -9.70
CA GLY A 192 -18.30 -11.70 -9.58
C GLY A 192 -19.75 -11.20 -9.60
N LYS A 193 -20.06 -10.06 -8.98
CA LYS A 193 -21.40 -9.46 -9.03
C LYS A 193 -21.83 -9.03 -10.44
N CYS A 194 -20.88 -8.69 -11.31
CA CYS A 194 -21.20 -8.30 -12.69
C CYS A 194 -21.62 -9.50 -13.54
N PHE A 195 -21.21 -10.72 -13.19
CA PHE A 195 -21.58 -11.94 -13.91
C PHE A 195 -22.91 -12.55 -13.44
N TYR A 196 -23.42 -12.18 -12.27
CA TYR A 196 -24.68 -12.69 -11.71
C TYR A 196 -25.86 -11.71 -11.82
N ARG A 197 -25.69 -10.61 -12.53
CA ARG A 197 -26.74 -9.67 -12.93
C ARG A 197 -27.09 -9.86 -14.41
#